data_211931ce374891bc15f819203d2790dd
#
_entry.id   211931ce374891bc15f819203d2790dd
#
_cell.length_a   1.000
_cell.length_b   1.000
_cell.length_c   1.000
_cell.angle_alpha   90.00
_cell.angle_beta   90.00
_cell.angle_gamma   90.00
#
_symmetry.space_group_name_H-M   'P 1'
#
loop_
_entity.id
_entity.type
_entity.pdbx_description
1 polymer ?
#
loop_
_entity_poly.entity_id
_entity_poly.type
_entity_poly.pdbx_seq_one_letter_code
_entity_poly.pdbx_strand_id
1 'polypeptide(L)'
;MRRTFASLLHHEMDHNQDIHLITGDLGYGLWDSIKDTYSDRFHNVGSSEMVMMGMAIGLAMEGKIPFVYSITPFAIYRPFEMIRNYLDHEKIPVNIIGGGRDKDYGYLGFSHWSHDDKRIMGVFDNIKTYHPETDEELTDFFKYTLQKRTPIYMNLKR
;
A
#
# COMPACT_ATOMS: atom_id res chain seq x y z
N MET A 1 3.59 -11.10 8.67
CA MET A 1 2.88 -10.50 7.51
C MET A 1 3.70 -9.50 6.70
N ARG A 2 4.23 -8.39 7.24
CA ARG A 2 4.96 -7.40 6.42
C ARG A 2 6.15 -8.00 5.66
N ARG A 3 6.94 -8.87 6.29
CA ARG A 3 8.05 -9.56 5.62
C ARG A 3 7.57 -10.52 4.54
N THR A 4 6.49 -11.24 4.80
CA THR A 4 5.86 -12.12 3.81
C THR A 4 5.38 -11.33 2.59
N PHE A 5 4.72 -10.18 2.82
CA PHE A 5 4.32 -9.27 1.75
C PHE A 5 5.53 -8.76 0.95
N ALA A 6 6.60 -8.33 1.64
CA ALA A 6 7.81 -7.86 0.97
C ALA A 6 8.46 -8.95 0.09
N SER A 7 8.49 -10.20 0.56
CA SER A 7 9.02 -11.33 -0.21
C SER A 7 8.15 -11.64 -1.43
N LEU A 8 6.82 -11.61 -1.29
CA LEU A 8 5.90 -11.80 -2.41
C LEU A 8 6.07 -10.69 -3.46
N LEU A 9 6.12 -9.44 -3.02
CA LEU A 9 6.29 -8.30 -3.91
C LEU A 9 7.64 -8.36 -4.64
N HIS A 10 8.73 -8.67 -3.93
CA HIS A 10 10.05 -8.84 -4.54
C HIS A 10 10.02 -9.91 -5.63
N HIS A 11 9.46 -11.09 -5.33
CA HIS A 11 9.32 -12.18 -6.29
C HIS A 11 8.53 -11.79 -7.53
N GLU A 12 7.41 -11.08 -7.36
CA GLU A 12 6.60 -10.64 -8.50
C GLU A 12 7.29 -9.54 -9.33
N MET A 13 8.08 -8.68 -8.71
CA MET A 13 8.88 -7.67 -9.43
C MET A 13 9.96 -8.28 -10.34
N ASP A 14 10.42 -9.51 -10.07
CA ASP A 14 11.30 -10.25 -10.98
C ASP A 14 10.61 -10.61 -12.30
N HIS A 15 9.30 -10.86 -12.26
CA HIS A 15 8.53 -11.36 -13.39
C HIS A 15 7.66 -10.28 -14.07
N ASN A 16 7.44 -9.15 -13.38
CA ASN A 16 6.58 -8.09 -13.86
C ASN A 16 7.24 -6.72 -13.71
N GLN A 17 7.68 -6.13 -14.83
CA GLN A 17 8.35 -4.84 -14.87
C GLN A 17 7.43 -3.64 -14.67
N ASP A 18 6.10 -3.85 -14.66
CA ASP A 18 5.15 -2.78 -14.42
C ASP A 18 4.89 -2.51 -12.94
N ILE A 19 5.39 -3.37 -12.04
CA ILE A 19 5.24 -3.20 -10.61
C ILE A 19 6.23 -2.15 -10.09
N HIS A 20 5.69 -1.15 -9.39
CA HIS A 20 6.45 -0.10 -8.71
C HIS A 20 6.09 -0.08 -7.22
N LEU A 21 7.09 0.12 -6.35
CA LEU A 21 6.91 0.34 -4.93
C LEU A 21 7.25 1.79 -4.58
N ILE A 22 6.30 2.48 -3.93
CA ILE A 22 6.46 3.86 -3.48
C ILE A 22 6.30 3.90 -1.96
N THR A 23 7.24 4.52 -1.24
CA THR A 23 7.20 4.65 0.22
C THR A 23 7.43 6.09 0.68
N GLY A 24 6.84 6.44 1.82
CA GLY A 24 6.97 7.74 2.47
C GLY A 24 8.05 7.76 3.56
N ASP A 25 9.30 7.41 3.20
CA ASP A 25 10.45 7.34 4.13
C ASP A 25 10.27 6.33 5.27
N LEU A 26 9.68 5.19 4.95
CA LEU A 26 9.35 4.12 5.91
C LEU A 26 9.72 2.74 5.38
N GLY A 27 9.80 1.77 6.31
CA GLY A 27 10.07 0.38 5.95
C GLY A 27 11.56 0.04 5.80
N TYR A 28 12.43 0.74 6.52
CA TYR A 28 13.85 0.40 6.61
C TYR A 28 14.03 -1.06 7.05
N GLY A 29 14.95 -1.77 6.40
CA GLY A 29 15.17 -3.21 6.62
C GLY A 29 14.04 -4.11 6.07
N LEU A 30 12.95 -3.54 5.57
CA LEU A 30 11.86 -4.27 4.95
C LEU A 30 11.97 -4.25 3.41
N TRP A 31 12.33 -3.08 2.86
CA TRP A 31 12.37 -2.83 1.42
C TRP A 31 13.78 -2.78 0.82
N ASP A 32 14.83 -2.98 1.64
CA ASP A 32 16.21 -2.80 1.20
C ASP A 32 16.54 -3.69 -0.01
N SER A 33 16.10 -4.95 0.01
CA SER A 33 16.31 -5.87 -1.13
C SER A 33 15.61 -5.38 -2.42
N ILE A 34 14.40 -4.85 -2.32
CA ILE A 34 13.69 -4.28 -3.48
C ILE A 34 14.41 -3.03 -3.98
N LYS A 35 14.81 -2.14 -3.06
CA LYS A 35 15.55 -0.93 -3.39
C LYS A 35 16.86 -1.23 -4.11
N ASP A 36 17.61 -2.23 -3.63
CA ASP A 36 18.92 -2.57 -4.19
C ASP A 36 18.80 -3.27 -5.55
N THR A 37 17.75 -4.08 -5.74
CA THR A 37 17.53 -4.87 -6.97
C THR A 37 16.79 -4.06 -8.05
N TYR A 38 15.80 -3.25 -7.67
CA TYR A 38 14.89 -2.55 -8.60
C TYR A 38 14.86 -1.04 -8.34
N SER A 39 16.04 -0.40 -8.32
CA SER A 39 16.20 1.01 -7.99
C SER A 39 15.41 1.96 -8.89
N ASP A 40 15.12 1.58 -10.12
CA ASP A 40 14.30 2.30 -11.11
C ASP A 40 12.79 2.20 -10.85
N ARG A 41 12.38 1.23 -10.04
CA ARG A 41 10.98 0.94 -9.69
C ARG A 41 10.69 1.03 -8.19
N PHE A 42 11.69 1.42 -7.41
CA PHE A 42 11.56 1.75 -5.99
C PHE A 42 11.69 3.26 -5.79
N HIS A 43 10.67 3.87 -5.20
CA HIS A 43 10.60 5.32 -5.03
C HIS A 43 10.39 5.67 -3.56
N ASN A 44 11.33 6.38 -2.97
CA ASN A 44 11.14 6.99 -1.65
C ASN A 44 10.93 8.50 -1.83
N VAL A 45 9.72 8.96 -1.57
CA VAL A 45 9.31 10.36 -1.76
C VAL A 45 9.46 11.22 -0.50
N GLY A 46 10.10 10.67 0.54
CA GLY A 46 10.14 11.32 1.84
C GLY A 46 8.80 11.23 2.57
N SER A 47 8.71 11.87 3.74
CA SER A 47 7.49 11.86 4.58
C SER A 47 6.38 12.73 3.97
N SER A 48 5.96 12.40 2.76
CA SER A 48 4.94 13.13 2.00
C SER A 48 3.96 12.18 1.31
N GLU A 49 2.96 11.72 2.03
CA GLU A 49 1.98 10.74 1.53
C GLU A 49 1.08 11.30 0.42
N MET A 50 0.92 12.62 0.35
CA MET A 50 0.25 13.26 -0.79
C MET A 50 1.06 13.08 -2.08
N VAL A 51 2.37 13.29 -2.04
CA VAL A 51 3.27 13.06 -3.19
C VAL A 51 3.32 11.57 -3.53
N MET A 52 3.41 10.70 -2.52
CA MET A 52 3.37 9.24 -2.68
C MET A 52 2.12 8.79 -3.45
N MET A 53 0.95 9.27 -3.06
CA MET A 53 -0.32 8.92 -3.69
C MET A 53 -0.42 9.52 -5.10
N GLY A 54 -0.03 10.78 -5.29
CA GLY A 54 -0.04 11.44 -6.60
C GLY A 54 0.86 10.73 -7.62
N MET A 55 2.06 10.33 -7.21
CA MET A 55 2.96 9.53 -8.04
C MET A 55 2.35 8.17 -8.41
N ALA A 56 1.73 7.49 -7.44
CA ALA A 56 1.07 6.20 -7.68
C ALA A 56 -0.09 6.33 -8.68
N ILE A 57 -0.91 7.37 -8.55
CA ILE A 57 -2.00 7.66 -9.47
C ILE A 57 -1.44 7.86 -10.89
N GLY A 58 -0.41 8.70 -11.05
CA GLY A 58 0.22 8.93 -12.35
C GLY A 58 0.77 7.64 -12.99
N LEU A 59 1.47 6.82 -12.21
CA LEU A 59 1.97 5.51 -12.66
C LEU A 59 0.84 4.57 -13.08
N ALA A 60 -0.26 4.52 -12.31
CA ALA A 60 -1.41 3.69 -12.65
C ALA A 60 -2.11 4.16 -13.94
N MET A 61 -2.19 5.47 -14.19
CA MET A 61 -2.72 6.04 -15.43
C MET A 61 -1.86 5.67 -16.65
N GLU A 62 -0.54 5.53 -16.46
CA GLU A 62 0.40 5.05 -17.49
C GLU A 62 0.44 3.51 -17.62
N GLY A 63 -0.50 2.82 -16.97
CA GLY A 63 -0.63 1.37 -17.07
C GLY A 63 0.24 0.58 -16.12
N LYS A 64 0.99 1.22 -15.22
CA LYS A 64 1.81 0.54 -14.20
C LYS A 64 0.96 -0.02 -13.06
N ILE A 65 1.60 -0.82 -12.21
CA ILE A 65 1.00 -1.47 -11.03
C ILE A 65 1.67 -0.90 -9.78
N PRO A 66 1.24 0.27 -9.29
CA PRO A 66 1.85 0.88 -8.12
C PRO A 66 1.37 0.26 -6.82
N PHE A 67 2.31 0.01 -5.92
CA PHE A 67 2.08 -0.28 -4.51
C PHE A 67 2.60 0.89 -3.68
N VAL A 68 1.76 1.49 -2.86
CA VAL A 68 2.16 2.52 -1.90
C VAL A 68 2.23 1.91 -0.50
N TYR A 69 3.29 2.23 0.25
CA TYR A 69 3.46 1.74 1.61
C TYR A 69 3.76 2.86 2.59
N SER A 70 2.97 2.93 3.66
CA SER A 70 3.25 3.76 4.83
C SER A 70 2.64 3.13 6.09
N ILE A 71 2.86 3.73 7.27
CA ILE A 71 2.07 3.40 8.46
C ILE A 71 0.60 3.68 8.13
N THR A 72 -0.29 2.77 8.52
CA THR A 72 -1.70 2.79 8.14
C THR A 72 -2.37 4.16 8.21
N PRO A 73 -2.41 4.89 9.35
CA PRO A 73 -3.05 6.20 9.38
C PRO A 73 -2.42 7.22 8.42
N PHE A 74 -1.13 7.15 8.18
CA PHE A 74 -0.48 8.06 7.24
C PHE A 74 -0.86 7.74 5.79
N ALA A 75 -0.93 6.44 5.45
CA ALA A 75 -1.31 5.99 4.12
C ALA A 75 -2.74 6.36 3.73
N ILE A 76 -3.67 6.45 4.69
CA ILE A 76 -5.10 6.65 4.39
C ILE A 76 -5.62 8.05 4.75
N TYR A 77 -5.18 8.67 5.86
CA TYR A 77 -5.72 9.97 6.25
C TYR A 77 -5.07 11.15 5.54
N ARG A 78 -3.73 11.12 5.36
CA ARG A 78 -3.03 12.24 4.73
C ARG A 78 -3.45 12.44 3.27
N PRO A 79 -3.51 11.40 2.41
CA PRO A 79 -3.94 11.52 1.02
C PRO A 79 -5.44 11.24 0.83
N PHE A 80 -6.30 11.40 1.84
CA PHE A 80 -7.71 10.98 1.82
C PHE A 80 -8.49 11.56 0.64
N GLU A 81 -8.28 12.83 0.32
CA GLU A 81 -8.94 13.47 -0.82
C GLU A 81 -8.56 12.79 -2.15
N MET A 82 -7.28 12.46 -2.32
CA MET A 82 -6.81 11.77 -3.52
C MET A 82 -7.38 10.36 -3.61
N ILE A 83 -7.45 9.64 -2.49
CA ILE A 83 -8.08 8.33 -2.42
C ILE A 83 -9.55 8.42 -2.86
N ARG A 84 -10.29 9.39 -2.30
CA ARG A 84 -11.69 9.60 -2.64
C ARG A 84 -11.90 9.93 -4.13
N ASN A 85 -11.13 10.90 -4.65
CA ASN A 85 -11.37 11.43 -5.98
C ASN A 85 -10.86 10.48 -7.07
N TYR A 86 -9.65 9.95 -6.92
CA TYR A 86 -9.00 9.19 -7.98
C TYR A 86 -9.18 7.68 -7.82
N LEU A 87 -9.02 7.13 -6.61
CA LEU A 87 -9.11 5.69 -6.43
C LEU A 87 -10.58 5.24 -6.36
N ASP A 88 -11.41 5.93 -5.59
CA ASP A 88 -12.81 5.53 -5.48
C ASP A 88 -13.65 6.01 -6.67
N HIS A 89 -13.67 7.32 -6.96
CA HIS A 89 -14.52 7.88 -8.00
C HIS A 89 -14.06 7.50 -9.41
N GLU A 90 -12.79 7.76 -9.75
CA GLU A 90 -12.21 7.47 -11.08
C GLU A 90 -11.76 6.00 -11.22
N LYS A 91 -11.76 5.23 -10.13
CA LYS A 91 -11.37 3.80 -10.09
C LYS A 91 -9.94 3.53 -10.55
N ILE A 92 -9.02 4.48 -10.34
CA ILE A 92 -7.62 4.32 -10.70
C ILE A 92 -6.97 3.25 -9.81
N PRO A 93 -6.38 2.18 -10.38
CA PRO A 93 -5.99 0.98 -9.64
C PRO A 93 -4.64 1.16 -8.91
N VAL A 94 -4.67 1.82 -7.77
CA VAL A 94 -3.53 1.91 -6.84
C VAL A 94 -3.70 0.90 -5.71
N ASN A 95 -2.63 0.22 -5.33
CA ASN A 95 -2.60 -0.72 -4.21
C ASN A 95 -2.04 -0.02 -2.97
N ILE A 96 -2.90 0.27 -1.99
CA ILE A 96 -2.53 0.89 -0.72
C ILE A 96 -2.19 -0.19 0.30
N ILE A 97 -0.97 -0.19 0.81
CA ILE A 97 -0.50 -1.13 1.82
C ILE A 97 -0.22 -0.38 3.12
N GLY A 98 -1.09 -0.56 4.10
CA GLY A 98 -0.93 0.00 5.43
C GLY A 98 -0.11 -0.93 6.33
N GLY A 99 0.95 -0.42 6.94
CA GLY A 99 1.74 -1.12 7.94
C GLY A 99 1.28 -0.82 9.37
N GLY A 100 0.97 -1.87 10.13
CA GLY A 100 0.47 -1.77 11.50
C GLY A 100 -1.04 -1.73 11.58
N ARG A 101 -1.59 -2.68 12.35
CA ARG A 101 -3.02 -2.85 12.59
C ARG A 101 -3.39 -2.43 13.99
N ASP A 102 -4.60 -1.94 14.18
CA ASP A 102 -5.16 -1.55 15.47
C ASP A 102 -4.17 -0.65 16.27
N LYS A 103 -3.55 -1.19 17.32
CA LYS A 103 -2.58 -0.51 18.17
C LYS A 103 -1.18 -1.14 18.10
N ASP A 104 -0.80 -1.74 16.98
CA ASP A 104 0.54 -2.33 16.79
C ASP A 104 1.69 -1.36 17.12
N TYR A 105 1.46 -0.07 16.94
CA TYR A 105 2.37 1.02 17.31
C TYR A 105 1.92 1.75 18.58
N GLY A 106 1.36 1.03 19.57
CA GLY A 106 0.77 1.60 20.78
C GLY A 106 1.65 2.62 21.51
N TYR A 107 2.97 2.35 21.57
CA TYR A 107 3.95 3.22 22.20
C TYR A 107 4.18 4.58 21.47
N LEU A 108 3.80 4.70 20.20
CA LEU A 108 3.88 5.94 19.43
C LEU A 108 2.62 6.82 19.57
N GLY A 109 1.59 6.33 20.24
CA GLY A 109 0.37 7.06 20.53
C GLY A 109 -0.64 7.07 19.38
N PHE A 110 -1.71 7.83 19.59
CA PHE A 110 -2.92 7.85 18.76
C PHE A 110 -2.66 8.11 17.27
N SER A 111 -1.69 8.95 16.94
CA SER A 111 -1.36 9.27 15.53
C SER A 111 -0.90 8.06 14.70
N HIS A 112 -0.51 6.96 15.36
CA HIS A 112 -0.04 5.72 14.73
C HIS A 112 -1.03 4.56 14.87
N TRP A 113 -2.15 4.76 15.56
CA TRP A 113 -3.18 3.75 15.71
C TRP A 113 -4.10 3.71 14.49
N SER A 114 -4.53 2.52 14.11
CA SER A 114 -5.36 2.28 12.92
C SER A 114 -6.65 1.51 13.23
N HIS A 115 -7.11 1.55 14.46
CA HIS A 115 -8.29 0.79 14.92
C HIS A 115 -9.61 1.20 14.24
N ASP A 116 -9.61 2.31 13.55
CA ASP A 116 -10.77 2.87 12.83
C ASP A 116 -10.65 2.79 11.29
N ASP A 117 -9.57 2.19 10.78
CA ASP A 117 -9.28 2.09 9.34
C ASP A 117 -10.41 1.41 8.54
N LYS A 118 -10.99 0.34 9.08
CA LYS A 118 -12.13 -0.36 8.44
C LYS A 118 -13.33 0.56 8.25
N ARG A 119 -13.61 1.40 9.24
CA ARG A 119 -14.74 2.36 9.17
C ARG A 119 -14.44 3.48 8.18
N ILE A 120 -13.22 3.98 8.16
CA ILE A 120 -12.79 5.05 7.25
C ILE A 120 -12.73 4.55 5.81
N MET A 121 -12.13 3.40 5.57
CA MET A 121 -12.08 2.82 4.22
C MET A 121 -13.44 2.27 3.76
N GLY A 122 -14.31 1.96 4.69
CA GLY A 122 -15.69 1.51 4.42
C GLY A 122 -16.63 2.57 3.85
N VAL A 123 -16.20 3.85 3.75
CA VAL A 123 -16.98 4.90 3.07
C VAL A 123 -16.83 4.85 1.54
N PHE A 124 -15.88 4.06 1.03
CA PHE A 124 -15.57 3.93 -0.38
C PHE A 124 -16.25 2.69 -0.99
N ASP A 125 -16.94 2.87 -2.11
CA ASP A 125 -17.68 1.80 -2.78
C ASP A 125 -16.80 0.98 -3.74
N ASN A 126 -15.77 1.60 -4.31
CA ASN A 126 -14.96 1.01 -5.38
C ASN A 126 -13.58 0.52 -4.92
N ILE A 127 -13.21 0.70 -3.65
CA ILE A 127 -11.94 0.25 -3.09
C ILE A 127 -12.12 -1.09 -2.37
N LYS A 128 -11.42 -2.13 -2.82
CA LYS A 128 -11.43 -3.43 -2.13
C LYS A 128 -10.54 -3.38 -0.89
N THR A 129 -11.12 -3.68 0.26
CA THR A 129 -10.44 -3.58 1.55
C THR A 129 -10.16 -4.98 2.11
N TYR A 130 -8.89 -5.22 2.50
CA TYR A 130 -8.43 -6.50 3.06
C TYR A 130 -7.70 -6.32 4.39
N HIS A 131 -8.00 -7.25 5.31
CA HIS A 131 -7.36 -7.32 6.63
C HIS A 131 -6.96 -8.78 6.89
N PRO A 132 -5.92 -9.31 6.20
CA PRO A 132 -5.55 -10.71 6.30
C PRO A 132 -5.12 -11.06 7.74
N GLU A 133 -5.57 -12.21 8.24
CA GLU A 133 -5.23 -12.71 9.58
C GLU A 133 -4.06 -13.69 9.53
N THR A 134 -3.86 -14.38 8.40
CA THR A 134 -2.78 -15.35 8.16
C THR A 134 -1.94 -14.98 6.94
N ASP A 135 -0.78 -15.61 6.81
CA ASP A 135 0.09 -15.42 5.64
C ASP A 135 -0.49 -16.11 4.38
N GLU A 136 -1.35 -17.11 4.55
CA GLU A 136 -2.11 -17.75 3.47
C GLU A 136 -3.14 -16.78 2.88
N GLU A 137 -3.96 -16.16 3.74
CA GLU A 137 -4.93 -15.13 3.32
C GLU A 137 -4.23 -13.95 2.65
N LEU A 138 -3.09 -13.52 3.21
CA LEU A 138 -2.27 -12.47 2.60
C LEU A 138 -1.83 -12.86 1.19
N THR A 139 -1.36 -14.09 1.00
CA THR A 139 -0.88 -14.58 -0.30
C THR A 139 -2.00 -14.62 -1.32
N ASP A 140 -3.20 -15.07 -0.93
CA ASP A 140 -4.35 -15.12 -1.82
C ASP A 140 -4.83 -13.71 -2.21
N PHE A 141 -4.87 -12.78 -1.26
CA PHE A 141 -5.22 -11.38 -1.55
C PHE A 141 -4.16 -10.70 -2.42
N PHE A 142 -2.88 -10.98 -2.20
CA PHE A 142 -1.81 -10.47 -3.03
C PHE A 142 -1.96 -10.93 -4.50
N LYS A 143 -2.22 -12.22 -4.74
CA LYS A 143 -2.49 -12.74 -6.08
C LYS A 143 -3.72 -12.08 -6.71
N TYR A 144 -4.77 -11.86 -5.92
CA TYR A 144 -5.96 -11.16 -6.39
C TYR A 144 -5.61 -9.74 -6.88
N THR A 145 -4.75 -8.99 -6.16
CA THR A 145 -4.36 -7.62 -6.54
C THR A 145 -3.69 -7.56 -7.92
N LEU A 146 -2.90 -8.58 -8.25
CA LEU A 146 -2.21 -8.65 -9.54
C LEU A 146 -3.15 -9.01 -10.69
N GLN A 147 -4.17 -9.83 -10.42
CA GLN A 147 -5.14 -10.27 -11.42
C GLN A 147 -6.22 -9.23 -11.73
N LYS A 148 -6.63 -8.47 -10.72
CA LYS A 148 -7.73 -7.51 -10.81
C LYS A 148 -7.19 -6.09 -10.69
N ARG A 149 -7.17 -5.37 -11.78
CA ARG A 149 -6.76 -3.96 -11.80
C ARG A 149 -7.87 -3.07 -11.23
N THR A 150 -8.03 -3.14 -9.91
CA THR A 150 -8.99 -2.34 -9.13
C THR A 150 -8.26 -1.69 -7.95
N PRO A 151 -8.72 -0.54 -7.46
CA PRO A 151 -8.13 0.05 -6.26
C PRO A 151 -8.24 -0.89 -5.06
N ILE A 152 -7.17 -1.02 -4.31
CA ILE A 152 -7.09 -1.92 -3.16
C ILE A 152 -6.50 -1.20 -1.95
N TYR A 153 -7.05 -1.51 -0.79
CA TYR A 153 -6.45 -1.23 0.50
C TYR A 153 -6.21 -2.53 1.26
N MET A 154 -4.98 -2.73 1.74
CA MET A 154 -4.60 -3.88 2.56
C MET A 154 -3.90 -3.42 3.82
N ASN A 155 -4.40 -3.82 4.99
CA ASN A 155 -3.78 -3.53 6.28
C ASN A 155 -3.02 -4.75 6.79
N LEU A 156 -1.71 -4.59 7.00
CA LEU A 156 -0.79 -5.63 7.45
C LEU A 156 -0.49 -5.50 8.94
N LYS A 157 -0.63 -6.61 9.68
CA LYS A 157 -0.09 -6.71 11.05
C LYS A 157 1.43 -6.52 11.04
N ARG A 158 1.94 -5.91 12.12
CA ARG A 158 3.37 -5.65 12.32
C ARG A 158 4.19 -6.94 12.46
#